data_faa91330f8c443a0eb83f9ddcf4a4fb2
#
_entry.id   faa91330f8c443a0eb83f9ddcf4a4fb2
#
_cell.length_a   1.000
_cell.length_b   1.000
_cell.length_c   1.000
_cell.angle_alpha   90.00
_cell.angle_beta   90.00
_cell.angle_gamma   90.00
#
_symmetry.space_group_name_H-M   'P 1'
#
loop_
_entity.id
_entity.type
_entity.pdbx_description
1 polymer ?
#
loop_
_entity_poly.entity_id
_entity_poly.type
_entity_poly.pdbx_seq_one_letter_code
_entity_poly.pdbx_strand_id
1 'polypeptide(L)'
;MSHTLHHESILTNEAAEFINEWNNSSRYVKAHTSGTTGTPKDILLLKDDMRASARATIKFFGINSGSTIMLPLSPDYIAGKMQIVRAIEAGCKLITEHPSSHPFQSLEIDYCDLIPIVPSQIEGLLKSPIANKTRNIIIGGAPLSPLQEHTMSRSGIRAFATYGMTETCSHVALRLIGDNTYRSLPGFTFSIDSRGCLVIDSSTLSCGRLTTNDMVKLISTGEFEWLGRY
;
A
#
# COMPACT_ATOMS: atom_id res chain seq x y z
N MET A 1 17.70 -15.79 -4.88
CA MET A 1 16.69 -16.68 -5.46
C MET A 1 15.76 -15.82 -6.29
N SER A 2 15.51 -16.16 -7.54
CA SER A 2 14.55 -15.46 -8.38
C SER A 2 13.14 -15.76 -7.84
N HIS A 3 12.52 -14.78 -7.17
CA HIS A 3 11.14 -14.87 -6.76
C HIS A 3 10.28 -14.62 -8.00
N THR A 4 9.50 -15.62 -8.40
CA THR A 4 8.56 -15.54 -9.52
C THR A 4 7.14 -15.54 -8.99
N LEU A 5 6.24 -14.86 -9.70
CA LEU A 5 4.80 -14.92 -9.41
C LEU A 5 4.27 -16.34 -9.52
N HIS A 6 3.21 -16.63 -8.78
CA HIS A 6 2.47 -17.88 -8.92
C HIS A 6 1.93 -18.02 -10.36
N HIS A 7 2.02 -19.23 -10.93
CA HIS A 7 1.66 -19.50 -12.34
C HIS A 7 0.18 -19.26 -12.69
N GLU A 8 -0.71 -19.27 -11.71
CA GLU A 8 -2.14 -18.96 -11.87
C GLU A 8 -2.46 -17.46 -11.77
N SER A 9 -1.46 -16.57 -11.75
CA SER A 9 -1.72 -15.12 -11.69
C SER A 9 -2.42 -14.65 -12.97
N ILE A 10 -3.37 -13.72 -12.81
CA ILE A 10 -4.11 -13.06 -13.89
C ILE A 10 -3.63 -11.63 -13.96
N LEU A 11 -3.03 -11.24 -15.09
CA LEU A 11 -2.34 -9.97 -15.24
C LEU A 11 -2.93 -9.14 -16.36
N THR A 12 -3.10 -7.83 -16.11
CA THR A 12 -3.27 -6.84 -17.19
C THR A 12 -1.94 -6.61 -17.92
N ASN A 13 -1.99 -6.01 -19.11
CA ASN A 13 -0.79 -5.70 -19.87
C ASN A 13 0.17 -4.79 -19.10
N GLU A 14 -0.35 -3.75 -18.44
CA GLU A 14 0.42 -2.80 -17.64
C GLU A 14 1.12 -3.48 -16.45
N ALA A 15 0.45 -4.45 -15.82
CA ALA A 15 1.08 -5.24 -14.77
C ALA A 15 2.20 -6.13 -15.30
N ALA A 16 2.01 -6.74 -16.46
CA ALA A 16 3.04 -7.55 -17.13
C ALA A 16 4.24 -6.69 -17.58
N GLU A 17 4.01 -5.49 -18.09
CA GLU A 17 5.05 -4.53 -18.46
C GLU A 17 5.88 -4.13 -17.23
N PHE A 18 5.22 -3.81 -16.10
CA PHE A 18 5.95 -3.50 -14.87
C PHE A 18 6.76 -4.69 -14.35
N ILE A 19 6.26 -5.93 -14.45
CA ILE A 19 7.01 -7.13 -14.07
C ILE A 19 8.27 -7.27 -14.94
N ASN A 20 8.20 -6.96 -16.23
CA ASN A 20 9.36 -6.95 -17.12
C ASN A 20 10.37 -5.85 -16.72
N GLU A 21 9.88 -4.65 -16.38
CA GLU A 21 10.72 -3.58 -15.80
C GLU A 21 11.37 -4.03 -14.49
N TRP A 22 10.61 -4.66 -13.61
CA TRP A 22 11.11 -5.18 -12.32
C TRP A 22 12.23 -6.19 -12.50
N ASN A 23 12.14 -7.05 -13.50
CA ASN A 23 13.11 -8.13 -13.76
C ASN A 23 14.33 -7.67 -14.56
N ASN A 24 14.40 -6.44 -15.05
CA ASN A 24 15.57 -5.92 -15.75
C ASN A 24 16.78 -5.75 -14.81
N SER A 25 17.97 -5.52 -15.37
CA SER A 25 19.23 -5.36 -14.64
C SER A 25 19.37 -4.03 -13.87
N SER A 26 18.46 -3.06 -14.05
CA SER A 26 18.49 -1.81 -13.31
C SER A 26 18.27 -2.06 -11.82
N ARG A 27 19.01 -1.34 -10.98
CA ARG A 27 18.79 -1.32 -9.53
C ARG A 27 17.60 -0.44 -9.13
N TYR A 28 17.07 0.35 -10.06
CA TYR A 28 16.05 1.36 -9.80
C TYR A 28 14.80 1.10 -10.61
N VAL A 29 13.68 1.53 -10.05
CA VAL A 29 12.37 1.65 -10.68
C VAL A 29 11.97 3.11 -10.69
N LYS A 30 11.43 3.58 -11.81
CA LYS A 30 10.85 4.91 -11.91
C LYS A 30 9.45 4.94 -11.32
N ALA A 31 9.17 5.89 -10.44
CA ALA A 31 7.86 6.13 -9.88
C ALA A 31 7.45 7.59 -10.08
N HIS A 32 6.16 7.83 -10.33
CA HIS A 32 5.58 9.17 -10.42
C HIS A 32 4.94 9.54 -9.09
N THR A 33 5.22 10.76 -8.60
CA THR A 33 4.48 11.29 -7.45
C THR A 33 3.12 11.81 -7.91
N SER A 34 2.07 11.60 -7.11
CA SER A 34 0.70 12.04 -7.43
C SER A 34 0.50 13.56 -7.37
N GLY A 35 1.56 14.34 -7.05
CA GLY A 35 1.60 15.80 -7.18
C GLY A 35 0.50 16.56 -6.45
N THR A 36 0.20 16.25 -5.20
CA THR A 36 -0.79 17.02 -4.40
C THR A 36 -0.42 18.50 -4.20
N THR A 37 0.80 18.90 -4.54
CA THR A 37 1.34 20.26 -4.35
C THR A 37 2.08 20.83 -5.58
N GLY A 38 2.04 20.17 -6.75
CA GLY A 38 2.78 20.65 -7.92
C GLY A 38 2.81 19.66 -9.08
N THR A 39 3.65 19.94 -10.07
CA THR A 39 3.90 19.05 -11.23
C THR A 39 4.37 17.68 -10.74
N PRO A 40 3.82 16.56 -11.27
CA PRO A 40 4.30 15.23 -10.96
C PRO A 40 5.83 15.14 -11.19
N LYS A 41 6.53 14.61 -10.20
CA LYS A 41 7.99 14.42 -10.28
C LYS A 41 8.31 12.95 -10.44
N ASP A 42 9.29 12.68 -11.29
CA ASP A 42 9.87 11.35 -11.40
C ASP A 42 10.84 11.12 -10.24
N ILE A 43 10.65 10.05 -9.52
CA ILE A 43 11.53 9.59 -8.45
C ILE A 43 12.07 8.21 -8.83
N LEU A 44 13.37 8.01 -8.63
CA LEU A 44 14.01 6.71 -8.78
C LEU A 44 14.04 6.01 -7.42
N LEU A 45 13.37 4.89 -7.31
CA LEU A 45 13.33 4.06 -6.12
C LEU A 45 14.26 2.85 -6.26
N LEU A 46 15.02 2.55 -5.22
CA LEU A 46 15.83 1.35 -5.16
C LEU A 46 14.93 0.11 -5.09
N LYS A 47 15.19 -0.89 -5.93
CA LYS A 47 14.47 -2.17 -5.86
C LYS A 47 14.64 -2.86 -4.51
N ASP A 48 15.78 -2.69 -3.85
CA ASP A 48 16.03 -3.27 -2.51
C ASP A 48 15.15 -2.60 -1.45
N ASP A 49 14.94 -1.28 -1.51
CA ASP A 49 14.01 -0.57 -0.62
C ASP A 49 12.57 -1.01 -0.87
N MET A 50 12.18 -1.17 -2.13
CA MET A 50 10.84 -1.66 -2.48
C MET A 50 10.62 -3.09 -1.98
N ARG A 51 11.64 -3.97 -2.05
CA ARG A 51 11.59 -5.32 -1.46
C ARG A 51 11.45 -5.27 0.05
N ALA A 52 12.23 -4.43 0.73
CA ALA A 52 12.16 -4.27 2.19
C ALA A 52 10.76 -3.80 2.63
N SER A 53 10.21 -2.78 1.97
CA SER A 53 8.85 -2.29 2.20
C SER A 53 7.77 -3.37 1.93
N ALA A 54 7.91 -4.14 0.84
CA ALA A 54 6.99 -5.24 0.53
C ALA A 54 7.01 -6.31 1.62
N ARG A 55 8.19 -6.73 2.09
CA ARG A 55 8.36 -7.73 3.16
C ARG A 55 7.75 -7.28 4.48
N ALA A 56 7.83 -5.99 4.81
CA ALA A 56 7.18 -5.44 6.01
C ALA A 56 5.65 -5.63 5.95
N THR A 57 5.03 -5.32 4.79
CA THR A 57 3.58 -5.54 4.55
C THR A 57 3.22 -7.04 4.56
N ILE A 58 4.00 -7.87 3.87
CA ILE A 58 3.83 -9.32 3.81
C ILE A 58 3.83 -9.92 5.23
N LYS A 59 4.81 -9.54 6.05
CA LYS A 59 4.91 -9.99 7.44
C LYS A 59 3.71 -9.54 8.28
N PHE A 60 3.26 -8.30 8.12
CA PHE A 60 2.13 -7.76 8.88
C PHE A 60 0.82 -8.50 8.60
N PHE A 61 0.54 -8.81 7.32
CA PHE A 61 -0.70 -9.50 6.93
C PHE A 61 -0.59 -11.02 6.88
N GLY A 62 0.61 -11.60 7.08
CA GLY A 62 0.84 -13.03 7.03
C GLY A 62 0.70 -13.61 5.62
N ILE A 63 1.01 -12.82 4.58
CA ILE A 63 0.96 -13.26 3.19
C ILE A 63 2.07 -14.27 2.91
N ASN A 64 1.76 -15.33 2.16
CA ASN A 64 2.70 -16.38 1.80
C ASN A 64 2.36 -16.92 0.38
N SER A 65 3.07 -17.94 -0.08
CA SER A 65 2.91 -18.50 -1.43
C SER A 65 1.52 -19.10 -1.73
N GLY A 66 0.75 -19.46 -0.69
CA GLY A 66 -0.64 -19.93 -0.83
C GLY A 66 -1.67 -18.79 -0.82
N SER A 67 -1.25 -17.55 -0.63
CA SER A 67 -2.15 -16.40 -0.60
C SER A 67 -2.59 -15.97 -2.00
N THR A 68 -3.75 -15.31 -2.06
CA THR A 68 -4.22 -14.58 -3.24
C THR A 68 -4.33 -13.10 -2.90
N ILE A 69 -3.65 -12.24 -3.65
CA ILE A 69 -3.76 -10.80 -3.52
C ILE A 69 -4.22 -10.17 -4.83
N MET A 70 -4.91 -9.02 -4.74
CA MET A 70 -5.55 -8.40 -5.89
C MET A 70 -5.07 -6.98 -6.09
N LEU A 71 -5.13 -6.48 -7.33
CA LEU A 71 -4.67 -5.14 -7.70
C LEU A 71 -5.67 -4.45 -8.64
N PRO A 72 -6.53 -3.54 -8.15
CA PRO A 72 -7.37 -2.68 -8.97
C PRO A 72 -6.80 -1.27 -9.17
N LEU A 73 -5.50 -1.08 -9.01
CA LEU A 73 -4.81 0.19 -9.15
C LEU A 73 -3.82 0.14 -10.31
N SER A 74 -3.60 1.30 -10.96
CA SER A 74 -2.59 1.38 -12.03
C SER A 74 -1.18 1.14 -11.50
N PRO A 75 -0.38 0.29 -12.18
CA PRO A 75 1.06 0.17 -11.92
C PRO A 75 1.89 1.41 -12.30
N ASP A 76 1.29 2.44 -12.90
CA ASP A 76 1.98 3.72 -13.11
C ASP A 76 2.31 4.41 -11.79
N TYR A 77 1.49 4.17 -10.77
CA TYR A 77 1.66 4.74 -9.43
C TYR A 77 2.30 3.74 -8.48
N ILE A 78 2.96 4.29 -7.45
CA ILE A 78 3.70 3.47 -6.49
C ILE A 78 2.82 2.44 -5.76
N ALA A 79 1.56 2.74 -5.49
CA ALA A 79 0.65 1.81 -4.81
C ALA A 79 0.42 0.53 -5.64
N GLY A 80 0.23 0.69 -6.97
CA GLY A 80 0.08 -0.44 -7.90
C GLY A 80 1.38 -1.23 -8.04
N LYS A 81 2.53 -0.54 -8.26
CA LYS A 81 3.85 -1.17 -8.33
C LYS A 81 4.12 -2.02 -7.09
N MET A 82 3.87 -1.46 -5.91
CA MET A 82 4.17 -2.15 -4.65
C MET A 82 3.29 -3.38 -4.41
N GLN A 83 2.06 -3.42 -4.91
CA GLN A 83 1.26 -4.64 -4.81
C GLN A 83 1.83 -5.78 -5.67
N ILE A 84 2.34 -5.46 -6.86
CA ILE A 84 3.03 -6.43 -7.72
C ILE A 84 4.32 -6.92 -7.03
N VAL A 85 5.11 -6.01 -6.44
CA VAL A 85 6.33 -6.38 -5.72
C VAL A 85 6.01 -7.28 -4.51
N ARG A 86 4.91 -7.02 -3.78
CA ARG A 86 4.45 -7.92 -2.70
C ARG A 86 4.13 -9.32 -3.22
N ALA A 87 3.45 -9.41 -4.36
CA ALA A 87 3.14 -10.71 -4.97
C ALA A 87 4.41 -11.49 -5.35
N ILE A 88 5.37 -10.82 -5.97
CA ILE A 88 6.66 -11.40 -6.36
C ILE A 88 7.45 -11.85 -5.13
N GLU A 89 7.58 -11.00 -4.09
CA GLU A 89 8.34 -11.32 -2.88
C GLU A 89 7.71 -12.45 -2.05
N ALA A 90 6.38 -12.55 -2.07
CA ALA A 90 5.66 -13.64 -1.39
C ALA A 90 5.56 -14.93 -2.23
N GLY A 91 5.79 -14.84 -3.55
CA GLY A 91 5.56 -15.96 -4.48
C GLY A 91 4.08 -16.35 -4.56
N CYS A 92 3.16 -15.41 -4.33
CA CYS A 92 1.73 -15.66 -4.22
C CYS A 92 0.97 -15.33 -5.52
N LYS A 93 -0.30 -15.74 -5.58
CA LYS A 93 -1.18 -15.47 -6.71
C LYS A 93 -1.56 -13.98 -6.74
N LEU A 94 -1.38 -13.35 -7.89
CA LEU A 94 -1.77 -11.97 -8.16
C LEU A 94 -2.88 -11.93 -9.20
N ILE A 95 -3.98 -11.24 -8.89
CA ILE A 95 -5.06 -10.97 -9.83
C ILE A 95 -5.13 -9.46 -10.04
N THR A 96 -4.94 -9.00 -11.27
CA THR A 96 -5.02 -7.59 -11.62
C THR A 96 -6.22 -7.29 -12.49
N GLU A 97 -6.73 -6.07 -12.39
CA GLU A 97 -7.79 -5.53 -13.22
C GLU A 97 -7.45 -4.11 -13.63
N HIS A 98 -7.98 -3.65 -14.77
CA HIS A 98 -7.83 -2.24 -15.15
C HIS A 98 -8.46 -1.33 -14.10
N PRO A 99 -7.80 -0.22 -13.73
CA PRO A 99 -8.30 0.69 -12.71
C PRO A 99 -9.70 1.22 -13.03
N SER A 100 -10.61 1.07 -12.10
CA SER A 100 -11.97 1.59 -12.19
C SER A 100 -12.49 2.00 -10.81
N SER A 101 -13.57 2.79 -10.77
CA SER A 101 -14.27 3.11 -9.51
C SER A 101 -15.10 1.91 -8.98
N HIS A 102 -15.31 0.89 -9.80
CA HIS A 102 -16.09 -0.31 -9.49
C HIS A 102 -15.23 -1.56 -9.76
N PRO A 103 -14.21 -1.83 -8.91
CA PRO A 103 -13.30 -2.93 -9.16
C PRO A 103 -13.97 -4.30 -8.95
N PHE A 104 -13.55 -5.27 -9.75
CA PHE A 104 -13.87 -6.69 -9.59
C PHE A 104 -15.39 -7.03 -9.60
N GLN A 105 -16.17 -6.33 -10.44
CA GLN A 105 -17.62 -6.52 -10.49
C GLN A 105 -18.03 -7.88 -11.09
N SER A 106 -17.21 -8.45 -11.97
CA SER A 106 -17.48 -9.72 -12.66
C SER A 106 -16.57 -10.86 -12.25
N LEU A 107 -15.68 -10.63 -11.27
CA LEU A 107 -14.70 -11.64 -10.84
C LEU A 107 -15.31 -12.59 -9.81
N GLU A 108 -15.26 -13.89 -10.08
CA GLU A 108 -15.60 -14.92 -9.12
C GLU A 108 -14.32 -15.55 -8.55
N ILE A 109 -14.12 -15.42 -7.24
CA ILE A 109 -13.05 -16.05 -6.47
C ILE A 109 -13.63 -16.53 -5.15
N ASP A 110 -12.96 -17.48 -4.50
CA ASP A 110 -13.38 -18.00 -3.20
C ASP A 110 -12.85 -17.14 -2.04
N TYR A 111 -11.66 -16.54 -2.22
CA TYR A 111 -10.97 -15.83 -1.14
C TYR A 111 -9.89 -14.89 -1.67
N CYS A 112 -9.71 -13.75 -0.97
CA CYS A 112 -8.63 -12.80 -1.20
C CYS A 112 -8.01 -12.34 0.13
N ASP A 113 -6.69 -12.37 0.24
CA ASP A 113 -5.96 -11.98 1.45
C ASP A 113 -5.79 -10.47 1.60
N LEU A 114 -5.53 -9.77 0.49
CA LEU A 114 -5.23 -8.33 0.50
C LEU A 114 -5.61 -7.63 -0.80
N ILE A 115 -6.34 -6.52 -0.68
CA ILE A 115 -6.65 -5.59 -1.78
C ILE A 115 -6.23 -4.18 -1.37
N PRO A 116 -5.36 -3.48 -2.14
CA PRO A 116 -5.15 -2.05 -2.00
C PRO A 116 -6.19 -1.28 -2.82
N ILE A 117 -6.78 -0.24 -2.24
CA ILE A 117 -7.72 0.64 -2.94
C ILE A 117 -7.44 2.11 -2.62
N VAL A 118 -8.04 3.00 -3.39
CA VAL A 118 -8.18 4.42 -3.07
C VAL A 118 -9.60 4.71 -2.55
N PRO A 119 -9.81 5.82 -1.81
CA PRO A 119 -11.11 6.13 -1.22
C PRO A 119 -12.28 6.14 -2.21
N SER A 120 -12.07 6.56 -3.46
CA SER A 120 -13.10 6.56 -4.51
C SER A 120 -13.56 5.17 -4.95
N GLN A 121 -12.84 4.11 -4.62
CA GLN A 121 -13.17 2.72 -4.95
C GLN A 121 -13.97 2.00 -3.85
N ILE A 122 -14.14 2.62 -2.67
CA ILE A 122 -14.79 1.97 -1.52
C ILE A 122 -16.18 1.48 -1.88
N GLU A 123 -17.02 2.37 -2.39
CA GLU A 123 -18.41 2.04 -2.70
C GLU A 123 -18.52 0.94 -3.76
N GLY A 124 -17.70 1.04 -4.82
CA GLY A 124 -17.68 0.06 -5.90
C GLY A 124 -17.21 -1.31 -5.40
N LEU A 125 -16.16 -1.36 -4.60
CA LEU A 125 -15.64 -2.61 -4.03
C LEU A 125 -16.66 -3.27 -3.10
N LEU A 126 -17.33 -2.50 -2.24
CA LEU A 126 -18.33 -3.05 -1.31
C LEU A 126 -19.55 -3.64 -2.02
N LYS A 127 -19.84 -3.22 -3.25
CA LYS A 127 -20.88 -3.77 -4.11
C LYS A 127 -20.42 -4.95 -4.96
N SER A 128 -19.12 -5.24 -4.99
CA SER A 128 -18.56 -6.33 -5.79
C SER A 128 -18.76 -7.70 -5.15
N PRO A 129 -18.77 -8.80 -5.94
CA PRO A 129 -18.89 -10.16 -5.43
C PRO A 129 -17.76 -10.58 -4.48
N ILE A 130 -16.60 -9.90 -4.55
CA ILE A 130 -15.43 -10.25 -3.74
C ILE A 130 -15.41 -9.57 -2.37
N ALA A 131 -16.30 -8.60 -2.09
CA ALA A 131 -16.30 -7.83 -0.85
C ALA A 131 -16.28 -8.75 0.39
N ASN A 132 -17.21 -9.68 0.47
CA ASN A 132 -17.34 -10.62 1.59
C ASN A 132 -16.31 -11.76 1.57
N LYS A 133 -15.49 -11.85 0.53
CA LYS A 133 -14.43 -12.86 0.35
C LYS A 133 -13.04 -12.27 0.60
N THR A 134 -12.97 -10.96 0.89
CA THR A 134 -11.74 -10.23 1.12
C THR A 134 -11.42 -10.15 2.61
N ARG A 135 -10.23 -10.65 2.99
CA ARG A 135 -9.76 -10.66 4.38
C ARG A 135 -9.32 -9.28 4.85
N ASN A 136 -8.51 -8.59 4.04
CA ASN A 136 -7.93 -7.31 4.39
C ASN A 136 -8.00 -6.32 3.23
N ILE A 137 -8.30 -5.07 3.55
CA ILE A 137 -8.22 -3.95 2.61
C ILE A 137 -7.22 -2.93 3.17
N ILE A 138 -6.34 -2.39 2.32
CA ILE A 138 -5.53 -1.22 2.62
C ILE A 138 -5.99 -0.05 1.76
N ILE A 139 -6.24 1.10 2.38
CA ILE A 139 -6.79 2.29 1.73
C ILE A 139 -5.76 3.41 1.82
N GLY A 140 -5.35 3.93 0.66
CA GLY A 140 -4.33 4.98 0.58
C GLY A 140 -4.57 5.97 -0.55
N GLY A 141 -3.59 6.83 -0.78
CA GLY A 141 -3.60 7.83 -1.86
C GLY A 141 -4.33 9.14 -1.53
N ALA A 142 -5.29 9.13 -0.61
CA ALA A 142 -5.96 10.32 -0.09
C ALA A 142 -6.55 10.07 1.30
N PRO A 143 -6.84 11.12 2.11
CA PRO A 143 -7.58 10.99 3.35
C PRO A 143 -8.98 10.44 3.12
N LEU A 144 -9.48 9.65 4.07
CA LEU A 144 -10.87 9.20 4.10
C LEU A 144 -11.79 10.31 4.62
N SER A 145 -12.94 10.47 4.00
CA SER A 145 -14.01 11.31 4.56
C SER A 145 -14.68 10.60 5.77
N PRO A 146 -15.34 11.35 6.68
CA PRO A 146 -16.07 10.73 7.79
C PRO A 146 -17.12 9.71 7.34
N LEU A 147 -17.77 9.93 6.19
CA LEU A 147 -18.73 8.99 5.62
C LEU A 147 -18.05 7.70 5.15
N GLN A 148 -16.89 7.79 4.51
CA GLN A 148 -16.11 6.62 4.08
C GLN A 148 -15.59 5.82 5.27
N GLU A 149 -15.08 6.50 6.31
CA GLU A 149 -14.71 5.86 7.58
C GLU A 149 -15.89 5.08 8.17
N HIS A 150 -17.06 5.73 8.28
CA HIS A 150 -18.25 5.10 8.82
C HIS A 150 -18.70 3.91 7.96
N THR A 151 -18.71 4.05 6.64
CA THR A 151 -19.11 2.99 5.71
C THR A 151 -18.20 1.77 5.87
N MET A 152 -16.88 2.00 5.89
CA MET A 152 -15.92 0.92 6.03
C MET A 152 -15.96 0.25 7.40
N SER A 153 -16.14 1.02 8.49
CA SER A 153 -16.23 0.45 9.85
C SER A 153 -17.45 -0.48 10.02
N ARG A 154 -18.51 -0.25 9.25
CA ARG A 154 -19.73 -1.08 9.28
C ARG A 154 -19.74 -2.22 8.26
N SER A 155 -18.79 -2.28 7.36
CA SER A 155 -18.75 -3.30 6.30
C SER A 155 -18.46 -4.72 6.81
N GLY A 156 -17.93 -4.85 8.01
CA GLY A 156 -17.44 -6.12 8.55
C GLY A 156 -16.09 -6.57 7.97
N ILE A 157 -15.54 -5.83 7.00
CA ILE A 157 -14.25 -6.14 6.37
C ILE A 157 -13.13 -5.46 7.18
N ARG A 158 -12.05 -6.19 7.42
CA ARG A 158 -10.87 -5.65 8.10
C ARG A 158 -10.12 -4.68 7.18
N ALA A 159 -10.29 -3.39 7.39
CA ALA A 159 -9.72 -2.35 6.55
C ALA A 159 -8.75 -1.45 7.32
N PHE A 160 -7.70 -0.99 6.64
CA PHE A 160 -6.65 -0.14 7.20
C PHE A 160 -6.43 1.10 6.34
N ALA A 161 -6.42 2.28 6.96
CA ALA A 161 -5.85 3.47 6.36
C ALA A 161 -4.32 3.37 6.38
N THR A 162 -3.68 3.71 5.27
CA THR A 162 -2.23 3.69 5.14
C THR A 162 -1.63 5.07 5.39
N TYR A 163 -0.48 5.12 6.05
CA TYR A 163 0.36 6.31 6.12
C TYR A 163 1.73 6.00 5.51
N GLY A 164 2.13 6.81 4.53
CA GLY A 164 3.39 6.69 3.82
C GLY A 164 3.44 7.60 2.59
N MET A 165 4.54 7.59 1.89
CA MET A 165 4.79 8.43 0.73
C MET A 165 5.70 7.70 -0.27
N THR A 166 5.92 8.29 -1.45
CA THR A 166 6.75 7.69 -2.49
C THR A 166 8.20 7.50 -2.00
N GLU A 167 8.70 8.44 -1.20
CA GLU A 167 10.04 8.42 -0.62
C GLU A 167 10.27 7.25 0.35
N THR A 168 9.20 6.73 0.94
CA THR A 168 9.23 5.51 1.76
C THR A 168 8.82 4.25 0.99
N CYS A 169 8.81 4.30 -0.33
CA CYS A 169 8.33 3.28 -1.28
C CYS A 169 6.85 2.93 -1.13
N SER A 170 6.32 2.95 0.08
CA SER A 170 4.92 2.62 0.40
C SER A 170 4.60 3.12 1.80
N HIS A 171 3.55 2.53 2.39
CA HIS A 171 3.16 2.84 3.75
C HIS A 171 4.18 2.32 4.78
N VAL A 172 4.39 3.10 5.82
CA VAL A 172 5.26 2.81 6.96
C VAL A 172 4.46 2.54 8.24
N ALA A 173 3.18 2.94 8.21
CA ALA A 173 2.23 2.69 9.30
C ALA A 173 0.83 2.40 8.76
N LEU A 174 0.07 1.69 9.56
CA LEU A 174 -1.31 1.30 9.29
C LEU A 174 -2.20 1.66 10.48
N ARG A 175 -3.38 2.17 10.20
CA ARG A 175 -4.44 2.45 11.18
C ARG A 175 -5.66 1.61 10.84
N LEU A 176 -6.11 0.78 11.75
CA LEU A 176 -7.37 0.06 11.57
C LEU A 176 -8.52 1.09 11.46
N ILE A 177 -9.41 0.90 10.50
CA ILE A 177 -10.58 1.77 10.36
C ILE A 177 -11.45 1.67 11.63
N GLY A 178 -11.80 2.83 12.19
CA GLY A 178 -12.45 2.95 13.49
C GLY A 178 -11.51 3.30 14.65
N ASP A 179 -10.18 3.12 14.48
CA ASP A 179 -9.17 3.60 15.43
C ASP A 179 -8.69 5.01 15.02
N ASN A 180 -7.97 5.69 15.93
CA ASN A 180 -7.29 6.96 15.65
C ASN A 180 -5.78 6.79 15.46
N THR A 181 -5.22 5.68 15.89
CA THR A 181 -3.78 5.47 16.03
C THR A 181 -3.20 4.69 14.85
N TYR A 182 -2.20 5.28 14.19
CA TYR A 182 -1.34 4.61 13.25
C TYR A 182 -0.27 3.83 13.99
N ARG A 183 -0.05 2.58 13.59
CA ARG A 183 0.97 1.67 14.14
C ARG A 183 2.03 1.37 13.09
N SER A 184 3.30 1.44 13.47
CA SER A 184 4.43 1.20 12.58
C SER A 184 4.44 -0.23 12.03
N LEU A 185 4.87 -0.34 10.79
CA LEU A 185 5.31 -1.63 10.25
C LEU A 185 6.72 -1.98 10.78
N PRO A 186 7.10 -3.27 10.75
CA PRO A 186 8.44 -3.68 11.14
C PRO A 186 9.55 -2.90 10.39
N GLY A 187 10.56 -2.44 11.12
CA GLY A 187 11.67 -1.68 10.58
C GLY A 187 11.50 -0.16 10.61
N PHE A 188 10.38 0.35 11.15
CA PHE A 188 10.12 1.78 11.28
C PHE A 188 9.90 2.20 12.72
N THR A 189 10.44 3.35 13.08
CA THR A 189 10.17 4.04 14.35
C THR A 189 9.87 5.51 14.10
N PHE A 190 9.20 6.14 15.04
CA PHE A 190 8.70 7.51 14.93
C PHE A 190 9.21 8.39 16.05
N SER A 191 9.48 9.65 15.70
CA SER A 191 9.74 10.75 16.60
C SER A 191 9.09 12.03 16.04
N ILE A 192 9.22 13.14 16.74
CA ILE A 192 8.75 14.46 16.27
C ILE A 192 9.92 15.44 16.20
N ASP A 193 9.85 16.37 15.26
CA ASP A 193 10.77 17.51 15.20
C ASP A 193 10.31 18.67 16.09
N SER A 194 11.05 19.78 16.09
CA SER A 194 10.73 20.99 16.88
C SER A 194 9.40 21.67 16.51
N ARG A 195 8.82 21.33 15.36
CA ARG A 195 7.51 21.83 14.88
C ARG A 195 6.36 20.92 15.31
N GLY A 196 6.65 19.76 15.92
CA GLY A 196 5.66 18.71 16.17
C GLY A 196 5.34 17.86 14.94
N CYS A 197 6.17 17.93 13.90
CA CYS A 197 6.00 17.14 12.68
C CYS A 197 6.65 15.76 12.82
N LEU A 198 6.04 14.76 12.19
CA LEU A 198 6.50 13.38 12.22
C LEU A 198 7.87 13.24 11.58
N VAL A 199 8.76 12.57 12.29
CA VAL A 199 10.04 12.07 11.77
C VAL A 199 9.97 10.56 11.73
N ILE A 200 10.28 9.99 10.57
CA ILE A 200 10.30 8.56 10.31
C ILE A 200 11.75 8.10 10.28
N ASP A 201 12.11 7.18 11.15
CA ASP A 201 13.39 6.48 11.11
C ASP A 201 13.15 5.06 10.56
N SER A 202 13.99 4.66 9.61
CA SER A 202 13.96 3.32 9.00
C SER A 202 15.28 2.62 9.17
N SER A 203 15.24 1.39 9.66
CA SER A 203 16.41 0.50 9.71
C SER A 203 16.56 -0.34 8.43
N THR A 204 15.61 -0.26 7.50
CA THR A 204 15.52 -1.15 6.33
C THR A 204 15.56 -0.42 4.99
N LEU A 205 15.21 0.87 4.96
CA LEU A 205 15.24 1.68 3.74
C LEU A 205 16.51 2.53 3.69
N SER A 206 17.01 2.77 2.48
CA SER A 206 18.21 3.56 2.24
C SER A 206 18.11 5.03 2.65
N CYS A 207 16.89 5.58 2.70
CA CYS A 207 16.65 6.94 3.19
C CYS A 207 16.99 7.12 4.68
N GLY A 208 17.04 6.04 5.46
CA GLY A 208 17.39 6.02 6.87
C GLY A 208 16.45 6.86 7.72
N ARG A 209 16.44 8.18 7.52
CA ARG A 209 15.62 9.16 8.26
C ARG A 209 14.92 10.13 7.32
N LEU A 210 13.64 10.37 7.56
CA LEU A 210 12.82 11.30 6.79
C LEU A 210 12.02 12.21 7.73
N THR A 211 12.13 13.53 7.55
CA THR A 211 11.30 14.51 8.25
C THR A 211 10.14 14.91 7.36
N THR A 212 8.93 14.85 7.90
CA THR A 212 7.70 15.20 7.17
C THR A 212 7.21 16.61 7.51
N ASN A 213 6.12 17.02 6.85
CA ASN A 213 5.32 18.20 7.23
C ASN A 213 3.95 17.78 7.82
N ASP A 214 3.85 16.57 8.34
CA ASP A 214 2.63 16.06 8.94
C ASP A 214 2.71 16.20 10.47
N MET A 215 1.86 17.04 11.04
CA MET A 215 1.74 17.20 12.50
C MET A 215 1.09 15.95 13.09
N VAL A 216 1.65 15.48 14.19
CA VAL A 216 1.17 14.28 14.86
C VAL A 216 1.20 14.43 16.38
N LYS A 217 0.34 13.66 17.04
CA LYS A 217 0.48 13.36 18.46
C LYS A 217 1.21 12.02 18.57
N LEU A 218 2.47 12.06 18.98
CA LEU A 218 3.26 10.85 19.20
C LEU A 218 2.76 10.14 20.46
N ILE A 219 2.40 8.86 20.33
CA ILE A 219 1.96 8.01 21.44
C ILE A 219 3.14 7.20 21.98
N SER A 220 3.92 6.62 21.07
CA SER A 220 5.15 5.87 21.35
C SER A 220 6.08 5.95 20.14
N THR A 221 7.26 5.35 20.21
CA THR A 221 8.15 5.25 19.05
C THR A 221 7.58 4.38 17.91
N GLY A 222 6.50 3.66 18.14
CA GLY A 222 5.81 2.84 17.14
C GLY A 222 4.39 3.31 16.82
N GLU A 223 3.89 4.39 17.47
CA GLU A 223 2.49 4.76 17.36
C GLU A 223 2.29 6.28 17.36
N PHE A 224 1.40 6.78 16.50
CA PHE A 224 1.02 8.20 16.44
C PHE A 224 -0.43 8.39 15.99
N GLU A 225 -1.02 9.53 16.35
CA GLU A 225 -2.25 10.06 15.78
C GLU A 225 -1.91 11.18 14.80
N TRP A 226 -2.46 11.14 13.59
CA TRP A 226 -2.26 12.20 12.59
C TRP A 226 -3.19 13.38 12.88
N LEU A 227 -2.65 14.60 12.93
CA LEU A 227 -3.39 15.82 13.26
C LEU A 227 -3.64 16.73 12.05
N GLY A 228 -2.89 16.53 10.97
CA GLY A 228 -2.98 17.38 9.78
C GLY A 228 -1.62 17.74 9.22
N ARG A 229 -1.61 18.65 8.24
CA ARG A 229 -0.38 19.21 7.69
C ARG A 229 0.00 20.52 8.37
N TYR A 230 1.31 20.72 8.51
CA TYR A 230 1.92 21.95 9.01
C TYR A 230 1.77 23.08 8.00
#